data_48612e9d663250431fed090248a3f74b
#
_entry.id   48612e9d663250431fed090248a3f74b
#
_cell.length_a   1.000
_cell.length_b   1.000
_cell.length_c   1.000
_cell.angle_alpha   90.00
_cell.angle_beta   90.00
_cell.angle_gamma   90.00
#
_symmetry.space_group_name_H-M   'P 1'
#
loop_
_entity.id
_entity.type
_entity.pdbx_description
1 polymer ?
#
loop_
_entity_poly.entity_id
_entity_poly.type
_entity_poly.pdbx_seq_one_letter_code
_entity_poly.pdbx_strand_id
1 'polypeptide(L)'
;MRHQWRLLHHLLRFRDRFLNHSQVLPSSSSIPCRFTANSTFQLNPSFRHFSSEPVLAQADTDNLLVVDIFSKPADSEDFKTLLDSNRVMITHDAVLAGLWKLDSNVEAARRFFLWVSENHPERLSSKCYNSMLRVLGTNGVVHEFWDLVDVMKKKGYGVSKGVKEIVLESFEKGGMVADVAKLKGLYDNLNEKNIAIVCRIVRNNVWDDDVERQIKDLNVGFSGDVVKMVLESLASEPAKALIFFRWLEESGMFKQDGATYNAMARVLGREDSIDRFWKLVGDMRNAGFEMEFETFVKVLGRFCKRRMVKDAVELYEFAMTGVNKPTVQCCVFLLRKVAAGKELDMDLFLRVLKVFTGSGNLLTDSMADAVLKTLTSVGRTGEWNKVLKEMEDCGFVAGGNLQSKIAYRLGAAGNKEQAHEFMNRIEASRSSPDRKTWDSLIEGHCVAGNLDKAFESFKEIVEKEGVASAGYSFDVLMNSYCQMNRAVDASKILCRLVNEKKLKPWHSTYKLLVTKLLVQGGFTDALNILGLMRTHGFPPFTDPFIEHLSKSGSGNAAALFLKAMTSKRFPSTSMFLCMFEAFFKNGRHEEAQNFLSKCPRYIRNHADVLNLFCSMNSKEAASSGMLAA
;
A
#
# COMPACT_ATOMS: atom_id res chain seq x y z
N MET A 1 10.24 -3.85 -11.01
CA MET A 1 9.50 -5.11 -11.29
C MET A 1 9.69 -6.20 -10.24
N ARG A 2 10.90 -6.50 -9.75
CA ARG A 2 11.11 -7.53 -8.68
C ARG A 2 10.40 -7.24 -7.33
N HIS A 3 10.20 -5.99 -6.97
CA HIS A 3 9.54 -5.60 -5.70
C HIS A 3 8.01 -5.82 -5.70
N GLN A 4 7.36 -5.73 -6.86
CA GLN A 4 5.90 -5.90 -6.96
C GLN A 4 5.47 -7.38 -6.91
N TRP A 5 6.35 -8.29 -7.36
CA TRP A 5 6.14 -9.74 -7.21
C TRP A 5 6.30 -10.21 -5.76
N ARG A 6 7.17 -9.55 -4.99
CA ARG A 6 7.30 -9.84 -3.55
C ARG A 6 6.02 -9.48 -2.78
N LEU A 7 5.31 -8.43 -3.18
CA LEU A 7 4.02 -8.06 -2.55
C LEU A 7 2.92 -9.10 -2.83
N LEU A 8 2.78 -9.60 -4.05
CA LEU A 8 1.82 -10.66 -4.36
C LEU A 8 2.19 -11.98 -3.65
N HIS A 9 3.48 -12.33 -3.61
CA HIS A 9 3.98 -13.50 -2.87
C HIS A 9 3.85 -13.33 -1.34
N HIS A 10 3.97 -12.10 -0.83
CA HIS A 10 3.71 -11.79 0.58
C HIS A 10 2.23 -11.94 0.93
N LEU A 11 1.31 -11.58 0.04
CA LEU A 11 -0.13 -11.76 0.22
C LEU A 11 -0.53 -13.24 0.33
N LEU A 12 0.11 -14.10 -0.46
CA LEU A 12 -0.09 -15.55 -0.37
C LEU A 12 0.47 -16.14 0.95
N ARG A 13 1.62 -15.63 1.43
CA ARG A 13 2.23 -16.09 2.70
C ARG A 13 1.52 -15.56 3.96
N PHE A 14 0.85 -14.41 3.90
CA PHE A 14 0.10 -13.89 5.05
C PHE A 14 -1.13 -14.74 5.37
N ARG A 15 -1.78 -15.33 4.38
CA ARG A 15 -2.93 -16.22 4.58
C ARG A 15 -2.54 -17.52 5.27
N ASP A 16 -1.38 -18.10 4.94
CA ASP A 16 -0.91 -19.35 5.56
C ASP A 16 -0.46 -19.17 7.03
N ARG A 17 -0.14 -17.94 7.44
CA ARG A 17 0.23 -17.65 8.84
C ARG A 17 -0.98 -17.45 9.76
N PHE A 18 -2.13 -17.07 9.26
CA PHE A 18 -3.34 -16.91 10.09
C PHE A 18 -4.08 -18.22 10.34
N LEU A 19 -3.79 -19.28 9.59
CA LEU A 19 -4.39 -20.60 9.78
C LEU A 19 -3.62 -21.51 10.75
N ASN A 20 -2.41 -21.13 11.18
CA ASN A 20 -1.51 -22.00 11.97
C ASN A 20 -1.06 -21.42 13.32
N HIS A 21 -1.78 -20.47 13.93
CA HIS A 21 -1.45 -20.02 15.29
C HIS A 21 -2.63 -20.09 16.25
N SER A 22 -2.91 -21.31 16.69
CA SER A 22 -3.35 -21.55 18.06
C SER A 22 -2.38 -22.58 18.66
N GLN A 23 -1.70 -22.12 19.67
CA GLN A 23 -0.96 -22.77 20.75
C GLN A 23 0.54 -22.44 20.87
N VAL A 24 0.83 -22.03 22.10
CA VAL A 24 2.05 -22.18 22.92
C VAL A 24 3.04 -21.01 22.92
N LEU A 25 2.97 -20.26 24.03
CA LEU A 25 4.09 -19.51 24.65
C LEU A 25 5.08 -20.49 25.32
N PRO A 26 6.37 -20.19 25.32
CA PRO A 26 6.98 -19.78 26.59
C PRO A 26 8.02 -18.63 26.51
N SER A 27 7.97 -17.85 27.55
CA SER A 27 8.94 -17.12 28.38
C SER A 27 10.39 -16.89 27.95
N SER A 28 10.80 -15.60 28.21
CA SER A 28 12.04 -15.07 28.78
C SER A 28 13.33 -15.01 27.95
N SER A 29 13.84 -13.81 27.73
CA SER A 29 14.98 -13.19 28.40
C SER A 29 15.42 -11.86 27.75
N SER A 30 15.33 -10.82 28.51
CA SER A 30 16.19 -9.66 28.78
C SER A 30 17.37 -9.33 27.84
N ILE A 31 17.55 -8.04 27.46
CA ILE A 31 18.37 -6.99 28.09
C ILE A 31 18.25 -5.67 27.26
N PRO A 32 18.59 -4.49 27.79
CA PRO A 32 17.84 -3.24 27.63
C PRO A 32 18.56 -2.16 26.79
N CYS A 33 17.81 -1.18 26.29
CA CYS A 33 18.35 0.16 26.10
C CYS A 33 17.31 1.23 26.45
N ARG A 34 17.70 2.07 27.39
CA ARG A 34 17.03 3.28 27.87
C ARG A 34 16.90 4.33 26.77
N PHE A 35 15.77 4.99 26.69
CA PHE A 35 15.72 6.46 26.63
C PHE A 35 14.39 6.94 27.22
N THR A 36 14.50 7.89 28.10
CA THR A 36 13.48 8.60 28.86
C THR A 36 12.79 9.66 28.01
N ALA A 37 11.48 9.79 28.14
CA ALA A 37 10.82 11.08 28.35
C ALA A 37 9.31 10.91 28.55
N ASN A 38 8.84 11.48 29.65
CA ASN A 38 7.46 11.60 30.10
C ASN A 38 6.56 12.37 29.11
N SER A 39 5.36 11.88 28.88
CA SER A 39 4.14 12.69 29.02
C SER A 39 2.92 11.76 29.00
N THR A 40 2.22 11.77 30.08
CA THR A 40 0.90 11.16 30.30
C THR A 40 -0.14 11.83 29.42
N PHE A 41 -0.77 11.06 28.56
CA PHE A 41 -2.09 11.40 28.03
C PHE A 41 -3.02 10.21 28.24
N GLN A 42 -4.06 10.44 29.01
CA GLN A 42 -5.15 9.52 29.24
C GLN A 42 -5.92 9.28 27.94
N LEU A 43 -5.97 8.03 27.52
CA LEU A 43 -6.83 7.57 26.43
C LEU A 43 -8.19 7.17 27.00
N ASN A 44 -9.22 7.90 26.62
CA ASN A 44 -10.61 7.48 26.77
C ASN A 44 -10.90 6.34 25.77
N PRO A 45 -11.47 5.21 26.21
CA PRO A 45 -11.84 4.11 25.32
C PRO A 45 -13.27 4.30 24.81
N SER A 46 -13.42 4.84 23.61
CA SER A 46 -14.65 4.68 22.84
C SER A 46 -14.33 4.51 21.35
N PHE A 47 -13.75 3.35 21.03
CA PHE A 47 -13.79 2.85 19.67
C PHE A 47 -15.04 2.00 19.50
N ARG A 48 -16.06 2.58 18.87
CA ARG A 48 -17.15 1.80 18.29
C ARG A 48 -16.56 1.00 17.13
N HIS A 49 -16.60 -0.31 17.27
CA HIS A 49 -16.46 -1.24 16.15
C HIS A 49 -17.50 -0.90 15.07
N PHE A 50 -17.04 -0.42 13.93
CA PHE A 50 -17.79 -0.56 12.70
C PHE A 50 -17.35 -1.89 12.07
N SER A 51 -18.13 -2.92 12.32
CA SER A 51 -18.02 -4.18 11.62
C SER A 51 -18.58 -4.00 10.21
N SER A 52 -17.69 -4.05 9.22
CA SER A 52 -18.06 -4.28 7.83
C SER A 52 -18.25 -5.78 7.61
N GLU A 53 -19.34 -6.33 8.09
CA GLU A 53 -19.76 -7.70 7.83
C GLU A 53 -21.25 -7.74 7.51
N PRO A 54 -21.65 -7.85 6.22
CA PRO A 54 -22.90 -8.54 5.96
C PRO A 54 -22.81 -9.77 5.05
N VAL A 55 -21.72 -10.04 4.33
CA VAL A 55 -21.70 -11.12 3.34
C VAL A 55 -21.00 -12.39 3.83
N LEU A 56 -19.97 -12.29 4.67
CA LEU A 56 -19.37 -13.47 5.33
C LEU A 56 -20.27 -14.01 6.45
N ALA A 57 -21.02 -13.15 7.13
CA ALA A 57 -21.98 -13.54 8.14
C ALA A 57 -23.16 -14.34 7.57
N GLN A 58 -23.57 -14.08 6.32
CA GLN A 58 -24.70 -14.78 5.70
C GLN A 58 -24.32 -16.20 5.26
N ALA A 59 -23.15 -16.40 4.67
CA ALA A 59 -22.66 -17.72 4.31
C ALA A 59 -22.37 -18.61 5.54
N ASP A 60 -21.91 -18.03 6.64
CA ASP A 60 -21.70 -18.76 7.90
C ASP A 60 -23.01 -19.03 8.62
N THR A 61 -24.01 -18.16 8.56
CA THR A 61 -25.35 -18.39 9.08
C THR A 61 -26.11 -19.43 8.29
N ASP A 62 -26.02 -19.42 6.95
CA ASP A 62 -26.64 -20.44 6.09
C ASP A 62 -26.04 -21.83 6.34
N ASN A 63 -24.72 -21.91 6.52
CA ASN A 63 -24.05 -23.18 6.86
C ASN A 63 -24.40 -23.68 8.28
N LEU A 64 -24.67 -22.80 9.25
CA LEU A 64 -25.15 -23.18 10.59
C LEU A 64 -26.61 -23.66 10.53
N LEU A 65 -27.44 -23.03 9.71
CA LEU A 65 -28.83 -23.46 9.49
C LEU A 65 -28.91 -24.85 8.85
N VAL A 66 -28.06 -25.16 7.87
CA VAL A 66 -27.94 -26.51 7.28
C VAL A 66 -27.62 -27.55 8.37
N VAL A 67 -26.66 -27.26 9.24
CA VAL A 67 -26.30 -28.15 10.35
C VAL A 67 -27.47 -28.35 11.31
N ASP A 68 -28.20 -27.30 11.70
CA ASP A 68 -29.35 -27.39 12.62
C ASP A 68 -30.52 -28.17 12.00
N ILE A 69 -30.81 -27.93 10.70
CA ILE A 69 -31.90 -28.61 9.97
C ILE A 69 -31.62 -30.12 9.91
N PHE A 70 -30.45 -30.54 9.47
CA PHE A 70 -30.13 -31.97 9.30
C PHE A 70 -29.73 -32.69 10.59
N SER A 71 -29.46 -31.98 11.67
CA SER A 71 -29.26 -32.57 13.01
C SER A 71 -30.56 -33.09 13.63
N LYS A 72 -31.72 -32.61 13.17
CA LYS A 72 -33.06 -33.06 13.64
C LYS A 72 -33.56 -34.19 12.75
N PRO A 73 -34.22 -35.21 13.30
CA PRO A 73 -34.89 -36.25 12.50
C PRO A 73 -36.15 -35.63 11.84
N ALA A 74 -36.18 -35.61 10.50
CA ALA A 74 -37.28 -35.17 9.68
C ALA A 74 -37.28 -35.90 8.33
N ASP A 75 -38.40 -35.90 7.62
CA ASP A 75 -38.54 -36.51 6.32
C ASP A 75 -37.95 -35.63 5.19
N SER A 76 -37.75 -36.19 3.99
CA SER A 76 -37.08 -35.50 2.85
C SER A 76 -37.85 -34.27 2.37
N GLU A 77 -39.20 -34.26 2.42
CA GLU A 77 -40.03 -33.12 2.06
C GLU A 77 -39.98 -32.00 3.11
N ASP A 78 -39.84 -32.36 4.36
CA ASP A 78 -39.70 -31.40 5.48
C ASP A 78 -38.35 -30.66 5.36
N PHE A 79 -37.27 -31.34 4.96
CA PHE A 79 -35.96 -30.69 4.73
C PHE A 79 -36.06 -29.66 3.63
N LYS A 80 -36.75 -29.96 2.52
CA LYS A 80 -36.94 -29.04 1.41
C LYS A 80 -37.70 -27.79 1.83
N THR A 81 -38.83 -27.97 2.54
CA THR A 81 -39.64 -26.86 3.03
C THR A 81 -38.91 -25.98 4.06
N LEU A 82 -38.06 -26.59 4.90
CA LEU A 82 -37.21 -25.86 5.86
C LEU A 82 -36.09 -25.08 5.16
N LEU A 83 -35.47 -25.63 4.14
CA LEU A 83 -34.44 -24.93 3.36
C LEU A 83 -35.04 -23.77 2.56
N ASP A 84 -36.19 -23.99 1.91
CA ASP A 84 -36.88 -22.95 1.13
C ASP A 84 -37.40 -21.81 2.02
N SER A 85 -37.97 -22.13 3.20
CA SER A 85 -38.46 -21.13 4.13
C SER A 85 -37.33 -20.24 4.72
N ASN A 86 -36.13 -20.80 4.88
CA ASN A 86 -34.95 -20.08 5.34
C ASN A 86 -34.12 -19.50 4.17
N ARG A 87 -34.55 -19.68 2.90
CA ARG A 87 -33.86 -19.22 1.69
C ARG A 87 -32.41 -19.72 1.58
N VAL A 88 -32.14 -20.92 2.09
CA VAL A 88 -30.80 -21.52 2.05
C VAL A 88 -30.56 -22.14 0.67
N MET A 89 -29.59 -21.63 -0.06
CA MET A 89 -29.19 -22.15 -1.37
C MET A 89 -28.18 -23.29 -1.21
N ILE A 90 -28.53 -24.48 -1.69
CA ILE A 90 -27.60 -25.63 -1.72
C ILE A 90 -26.64 -25.47 -2.88
N THR A 91 -25.53 -24.79 -2.61
CA THR A 91 -24.40 -24.67 -3.52
C THR A 91 -23.38 -25.80 -3.25
N HIS A 92 -22.45 -26.00 -4.19
CA HIS A 92 -21.35 -26.96 -4.01
C HIS A 92 -20.53 -26.68 -2.73
N ASP A 93 -20.25 -25.40 -2.45
CA ASP A 93 -19.48 -24.98 -1.27
C ASP A 93 -20.31 -25.12 0.02
N ALA A 94 -21.63 -24.92 -0.04
CA ALA A 94 -22.53 -25.17 1.09
C ALA A 94 -22.57 -26.66 1.46
N VAL A 95 -22.55 -27.55 0.46
CA VAL A 95 -22.47 -29.01 0.71
C VAL A 95 -21.16 -29.39 1.39
N LEU A 96 -20.02 -28.84 0.91
CA LEU A 96 -18.71 -29.10 1.52
C LEU A 96 -18.64 -28.56 2.95
N ALA A 97 -19.09 -27.32 3.17
CA ALA A 97 -19.09 -26.70 4.49
C ALA A 97 -20.01 -27.43 5.48
N GLY A 98 -21.21 -27.86 5.02
CA GLY A 98 -22.14 -28.64 5.79
C GLY A 98 -21.55 -29.97 6.25
N LEU A 99 -20.98 -30.75 5.33
CA LEU A 99 -20.30 -32.01 5.65
C LEU A 99 -19.12 -31.82 6.61
N TRP A 100 -18.42 -30.70 6.50
CA TRP A 100 -17.29 -30.39 7.38
C TRP A 100 -17.73 -30.06 8.81
N LYS A 101 -18.83 -29.30 8.94
CA LYS A 101 -19.43 -28.97 10.26
C LYS A 101 -20.14 -30.14 10.93
N LEU A 102 -20.62 -31.11 10.14
CA LEU A 102 -21.26 -32.33 10.62
C LEU A 102 -20.27 -33.47 10.90
N ASP A 103 -18.97 -33.24 10.89
CA ASP A 103 -17.91 -34.24 11.03
C ASP A 103 -18.04 -35.12 12.28
N SER A 104 -18.55 -34.58 13.38
CA SER A 104 -18.79 -35.30 14.63
C SER A 104 -20.17 -35.97 14.73
N ASN A 105 -21.08 -35.72 13.78
CA ASN A 105 -22.43 -36.27 13.78
C ASN A 105 -22.72 -37.04 12.51
N VAL A 106 -22.32 -38.34 12.53
CA VAL A 106 -22.41 -39.22 11.36
C VAL A 106 -23.84 -39.32 10.83
N GLU A 107 -24.85 -39.41 11.70
CA GLU A 107 -26.25 -39.58 11.29
C GLU A 107 -26.79 -38.34 10.56
N ALA A 108 -26.43 -37.18 11.05
CA ALA A 108 -26.79 -35.91 10.38
C ALA A 108 -26.03 -35.75 9.05
N ALA A 109 -24.75 -36.09 9.02
CA ALA A 109 -23.95 -36.05 7.79
C ALA A 109 -24.49 -37.02 6.74
N ARG A 110 -24.91 -38.22 7.16
CA ARG A 110 -25.52 -39.22 6.30
C ARG A 110 -26.83 -38.72 5.72
N ARG A 111 -27.76 -38.22 6.55
CA ARG A 111 -29.03 -37.64 6.07
C ARG A 111 -28.82 -36.51 5.08
N PHE A 112 -27.92 -35.60 5.40
CA PHE A 112 -27.57 -34.48 4.50
C PHE A 112 -27.01 -34.96 3.17
N PHE A 113 -26.04 -35.88 3.19
CA PHE A 113 -25.42 -36.41 2.00
C PHE A 113 -26.42 -37.19 1.10
N LEU A 114 -27.26 -38.03 1.72
CA LEU A 114 -28.29 -38.77 0.97
C LEU A 114 -29.33 -37.81 0.37
N TRP A 115 -29.83 -36.85 1.13
CA TRP A 115 -30.76 -35.86 0.65
C TRP A 115 -30.20 -35.05 -0.54
N VAL A 116 -28.94 -34.63 -0.46
CA VAL A 116 -28.26 -33.94 -1.58
C VAL A 116 -28.08 -34.91 -2.77
N SER A 117 -27.78 -36.16 -2.52
CA SER A 117 -27.64 -37.16 -3.59
C SER A 117 -28.95 -37.41 -4.37
N GLU A 118 -30.09 -37.31 -3.70
CA GLU A 118 -31.41 -37.50 -4.29
C GLU A 118 -31.95 -36.24 -4.98
N ASN A 119 -31.78 -35.07 -4.37
CA ASN A 119 -32.37 -33.83 -4.83
C ASN A 119 -31.44 -32.95 -5.69
N HIS A 120 -30.12 -33.03 -5.45
CA HIS A 120 -29.12 -32.21 -6.09
C HIS A 120 -27.83 -33.01 -6.43
N PRO A 121 -27.95 -34.13 -7.20
CA PRO A 121 -26.80 -34.98 -7.48
C PRO A 121 -25.68 -34.25 -8.25
N GLU A 122 -26.01 -33.21 -8.99
CA GLU A 122 -25.06 -32.35 -9.71
C GLU A 122 -24.16 -31.54 -8.78
N ARG A 123 -24.56 -31.35 -7.53
CA ARG A 123 -23.79 -30.63 -6.52
C ARG A 123 -22.76 -31.49 -5.78
N LEU A 124 -22.82 -32.82 -5.97
CA LEU A 124 -21.89 -33.78 -5.37
C LEU A 124 -20.65 -33.98 -6.24
N SER A 125 -19.57 -33.35 -5.89
CA SER A 125 -18.24 -33.57 -6.50
C SER A 125 -17.42 -34.66 -5.78
N SER A 126 -16.29 -35.05 -6.37
CA SER A 126 -15.30 -35.91 -5.72
C SER A 126 -14.88 -35.41 -4.33
N LYS A 127 -14.85 -34.07 -4.09
CA LYS A 127 -14.55 -33.51 -2.78
C LYS A 127 -15.65 -33.79 -1.75
N CYS A 128 -16.94 -33.73 -2.15
CA CYS A 128 -18.06 -34.05 -1.25
C CYS A 128 -18.04 -35.51 -0.83
N TYR A 129 -17.79 -36.43 -1.79
CA TYR A 129 -17.61 -37.85 -1.51
C TYR A 129 -16.41 -38.09 -0.57
N ASN A 130 -15.29 -37.44 -0.81
CA ASN A 130 -14.12 -37.53 0.06
C ASN A 130 -14.38 -36.97 1.47
N SER A 131 -15.16 -35.88 1.60
CA SER A 131 -15.57 -35.33 2.90
C SER A 131 -16.46 -36.33 3.65
N MET A 132 -17.41 -36.97 2.96
CA MET A 132 -18.24 -38.00 3.58
C MET A 132 -17.42 -39.26 3.97
N LEU A 133 -16.46 -39.70 3.14
CA LEU A 133 -15.53 -40.76 3.49
C LEU A 133 -14.73 -40.43 4.77
N ARG A 134 -14.29 -39.20 4.91
CA ARG A 134 -13.61 -38.74 6.12
C ARG A 134 -14.53 -38.89 7.34
N VAL A 135 -15.77 -38.40 7.26
CA VAL A 135 -16.76 -38.54 8.35
C VAL A 135 -16.96 -39.99 8.75
N LEU A 136 -17.21 -40.88 7.78
CA LEU A 136 -17.42 -42.32 8.04
C LEU A 136 -16.17 -42.98 8.62
N GLY A 137 -15.01 -42.71 8.04
CA GLY A 137 -13.74 -43.32 8.45
C GLY A 137 -13.25 -42.87 9.83
N THR A 138 -13.39 -41.58 10.16
CA THR A 138 -12.98 -41.08 11.49
C THR A 138 -13.91 -41.50 12.62
N ASN A 139 -15.17 -41.77 12.31
CA ASN A 139 -16.16 -42.24 13.28
C ASN A 139 -16.31 -43.78 13.31
N GLY A 140 -15.47 -44.54 12.60
CA GLY A 140 -15.41 -45.97 12.67
C GLY A 140 -16.54 -46.71 11.96
N VAL A 141 -17.30 -46.08 11.07
CA VAL A 141 -18.38 -46.70 10.30
C VAL A 141 -17.80 -47.38 9.04
N VAL A 142 -17.10 -48.50 9.24
CA VAL A 142 -16.25 -49.14 8.24
C VAL A 142 -17.04 -49.73 7.06
N HIS A 143 -18.20 -50.32 7.32
CA HIS A 143 -19.00 -50.96 6.25
C HIS A 143 -19.45 -49.93 5.23
N GLU A 144 -20.07 -48.82 5.67
CA GLU A 144 -20.54 -47.75 4.80
C GLU A 144 -19.38 -46.98 4.13
N PHE A 145 -18.24 -46.92 4.82
CA PHE A 145 -17.02 -46.37 4.22
C PHE A 145 -16.63 -47.14 2.95
N TRP A 146 -16.62 -48.48 3.01
CA TRP A 146 -16.27 -49.28 1.85
C TRP A 146 -17.35 -49.26 0.76
N ASP A 147 -18.63 -49.26 1.14
CA ASP A 147 -19.74 -49.10 0.20
C ASP A 147 -19.62 -47.77 -0.57
N LEU A 148 -19.31 -46.70 0.15
CA LEU A 148 -19.12 -45.39 -0.46
C LEU A 148 -17.87 -45.35 -1.39
N VAL A 149 -16.78 -46.02 -1.00
CA VAL A 149 -15.59 -46.20 -1.86
C VAL A 149 -15.96 -46.92 -3.16
N ASP A 150 -16.80 -47.94 -3.12
CA ASP A 150 -17.22 -48.66 -4.31
C ASP A 150 -18.19 -47.83 -5.20
N VAL A 151 -19.05 -47.02 -4.59
CA VAL A 151 -19.87 -46.03 -5.33
C VAL A 151 -18.97 -45.00 -6.00
N MET A 152 -17.97 -44.51 -5.31
CA MET A 152 -17.00 -43.56 -5.87
C MET A 152 -16.24 -44.15 -7.05
N LYS A 153 -15.77 -45.40 -6.94
CA LYS A 153 -15.11 -46.09 -8.06
C LYS A 153 -15.99 -46.18 -9.28
N LYS A 154 -17.29 -46.57 -9.11
CA LYS A 154 -18.26 -46.66 -10.22
C LYS A 154 -18.50 -45.28 -10.88
N LYS A 155 -18.37 -44.19 -10.10
CA LYS A 155 -18.49 -42.79 -10.60
C LYS A 155 -17.17 -42.23 -11.12
N GLY A 156 -16.08 -42.99 -11.13
CA GLY A 156 -14.76 -42.52 -11.54
C GLY A 156 -14.06 -41.60 -10.53
N TYR A 157 -14.50 -41.62 -9.28
CA TYR A 157 -13.88 -40.82 -8.23
C TYR A 157 -12.83 -41.61 -7.45
N GLY A 158 -11.71 -40.97 -7.12
CA GLY A 158 -10.67 -41.55 -6.27
C GLY A 158 -10.72 -41.00 -4.84
N VAL A 159 -10.16 -41.78 -3.90
CA VAL A 159 -9.96 -41.35 -2.52
C VAL A 159 -8.75 -40.40 -2.46
N SER A 160 -8.89 -39.23 -1.88
CA SER A 160 -7.81 -38.23 -1.79
C SER A 160 -6.75 -38.63 -0.77
N LYS A 161 -5.50 -38.19 -0.98
CA LYS A 161 -4.36 -38.50 -0.09
C LYS A 161 -4.61 -38.06 1.34
N GLY A 162 -5.16 -36.83 1.53
CA GLY A 162 -5.43 -36.30 2.87
C GLY A 162 -6.50 -37.09 3.63
N VAL A 163 -7.58 -37.53 2.95
CA VAL A 163 -8.60 -38.38 3.57
C VAL A 163 -8.03 -39.75 3.94
N LYS A 164 -7.21 -40.35 3.06
CA LYS A 164 -6.53 -41.58 3.36
C LYS A 164 -5.70 -41.49 4.62
N GLU A 165 -4.84 -40.50 4.73
CA GLU A 165 -3.94 -40.32 5.88
C GLU A 165 -4.74 -40.23 7.19
N ILE A 166 -5.81 -39.41 7.21
CA ILE A 166 -6.67 -39.24 8.37
C ILE A 166 -7.41 -40.52 8.74
N VAL A 167 -8.03 -41.19 7.75
CA VAL A 167 -8.77 -42.45 7.98
C VAL A 167 -7.84 -43.60 8.35
N LEU A 168 -6.64 -43.64 7.75
CA LEU A 168 -5.63 -44.64 8.09
C LEU A 168 -5.22 -44.53 9.57
N GLU A 169 -4.97 -43.31 10.04
CA GLU A 169 -4.65 -43.06 11.45
C GLU A 169 -5.81 -43.48 12.38
N SER A 170 -7.06 -43.22 11.96
CA SER A 170 -8.25 -43.64 12.71
C SER A 170 -8.39 -45.15 12.77
N PHE A 171 -8.19 -45.86 11.63
CA PHE A 171 -8.27 -47.31 11.57
C PHE A 171 -7.11 -47.97 12.32
N GLU A 172 -5.91 -47.43 12.29
CA GLU A 172 -4.77 -47.90 13.09
C GLU A 172 -5.04 -47.75 14.59
N LYS A 173 -5.59 -46.63 15.04
CA LYS A 173 -6.02 -46.39 16.43
C LYS A 173 -7.14 -47.36 16.86
N GLY A 174 -8.06 -47.66 15.93
CA GLY A 174 -9.16 -48.62 16.16
C GLY A 174 -8.78 -50.11 16.08
N GLY A 175 -7.51 -50.42 15.77
CA GLY A 175 -7.04 -51.80 15.67
C GLY A 175 -7.56 -52.59 14.46
N MET A 176 -8.05 -51.93 13.41
CA MET A 176 -8.70 -52.55 12.24
C MET A 176 -7.65 -52.95 11.18
N VAL A 177 -6.85 -53.97 11.48
CA VAL A 177 -5.68 -54.36 10.67
C VAL A 177 -6.05 -54.74 9.23
N ALA A 178 -7.18 -55.41 9.01
CA ALA A 178 -7.63 -55.82 7.67
C ALA A 178 -8.00 -54.59 6.81
N ASP A 179 -8.67 -53.58 7.41
CA ASP A 179 -9.09 -52.37 6.71
C ASP A 179 -7.91 -51.43 6.43
N VAL A 180 -6.96 -51.38 7.35
CA VAL A 180 -5.67 -50.71 7.14
C VAL A 180 -4.93 -51.31 5.93
N ALA A 181 -4.82 -52.65 5.85
CA ALA A 181 -4.18 -53.31 4.72
C ALA A 181 -4.93 -53.04 3.40
N LYS A 182 -6.27 -53.12 3.42
CA LYS A 182 -7.13 -52.84 2.27
C LYS A 182 -7.02 -51.37 1.81
N LEU A 183 -6.96 -50.40 2.75
CA LEU A 183 -6.82 -48.99 2.46
C LEU A 183 -5.41 -48.64 1.92
N LYS A 184 -4.36 -49.28 2.43
CA LYS A 184 -3.00 -49.19 1.88
C LYS A 184 -2.94 -49.74 0.44
N GLY A 185 -3.54 -50.87 0.18
CA GLY A 185 -3.56 -51.52 -1.15
C GLY A 185 -4.32 -50.75 -2.23
N LEU A 186 -5.31 -49.92 -1.86
CA LEU A 186 -5.96 -49.02 -2.81
C LEU A 186 -5.01 -47.98 -3.42
N TYR A 187 -3.86 -47.74 -2.79
CA TYR A 187 -2.92 -46.65 -3.12
C TYR A 187 -1.61 -47.10 -3.75
N ASP A 188 -1.27 -48.40 -3.67
CA ASP A 188 -0.06 -48.91 -4.32
C ASP A 188 -0.12 -48.77 -5.85
N ASN A 189 -1.32 -48.58 -6.40
CA ASN A 189 -1.57 -48.23 -7.82
C ASN A 189 -1.47 -46.73 -8.15
N LEU A 190 -1.36 -45.85 -7.16
CA LEU A 190 -1.20 -44.37 -7.33
C LEU A 190 0.27 -43.94 -7.26
N ASN A 191 1.16 -44.72 -7.84
CA ASN A 191 2.57 -44.39 -7.89
C ASN A 191 2.78 -43.09 -8.69
N GLU A 192 3.59 -42.17 -8.14
CA GLU A 192 4.14 -41.01 -8.89
C GLU A 192 4.70 -41.42 -10.26
N LYS A 193 5.14 -42.69 -10.39
CA LYS A 193 5.56 -43.30 -11.65
C LYS A 193 4.42 -43.37 -12.68
N ASN A 194 3.19 -43.71 -12.28
CA ASN A 194 2.06 -43.81 -13.22
C ASN A 194 1.63 -42.44 -13.71
N ILE A 195 1.63 -41.41 -12.83
CA ILE A 195 1.39 -40.03 -13.21
C ILE A 195 2.43 -39.56 -14.23
N ALA A 196 3.72 -39.82 -13.97
CA ALA A 196 4.80 -39.50 -14.88
C ALA A 196 4.66 -40.22 -16.23
N ILE A 197 4.18 -41.50 -16.24
CA ILE A 197 3.91 -42.24 -17.45
C ILE A 197 2.75 -41.62 -18.23
N VAL A 198 1.62 -41.31 -17.60
CA VAL A 198 0.48 -40.61 -18.22
C VAL A 198 0.93 -39.30 -18.83
N CYS A 199 1.66 -38.48 -18.05
CA CYS A 199 2.20 -37.21 -18.56
C CYS A 199 3.11 -37.38 -19.77
N ARG A 200 3.93 -38.43 -19.79
CA ARG A 200 4.83 -38.75 -20.89
C ARG A 200 4.06 -39.22 -22.14
N ILE A 201 3.05 -40.08 -21.97
CA ILE A 201 2.19 -40.55 -23.07
C ILE A 201 1.48 -39.36 -23.71
N VAL A 202 0.80 -38.52 -22.93
CA VAL A 202 0.08 -37.33 -23.42
C VAL A 202 1.01 -36.32 -24.08
N ARG A 203 2.20 -36.12 -23.54
CA ARG A 203 3.15 -35.13 -24.05
C ARG A 203 3.80 -35.55 -25.36
N ASN A 204 4.21 -36.81 -25.46
CA ASN A 204 5.05 -37.27 -26.56
C ASN A 204 4.27 -37.72 -27.79
N ASN A 205 2.99 -38.04 -27.64
CA ASN A 205 2.17 -38.57 -28.72
C ASN A 205 1.16 -37.51 -29.24
N VAL A 206 0.72 -37.71 -30.46
CA VAL A 206 -0.50 -37.04 -30.97
C VAL A 206 -1.68 -37.82 -30.39
N TRP A 207 -2.73 -37.08 -29.99
CA TRP A 207 -3.90 -37.72 -29.38
C TRP A 207 -4.65 -38.55 -30.41
N ASP A 208 -4.75 -39.86 -30.16
CA ASP A 208 -5.44 -40.84 -30.98
C ASP A 208 -5.99 -42.01 -30.10
N ASP A 209 -6.66 -42.97 -30.73
CA ASP A 209 -7.23 -44.14 -30.05
C ASP A 209 -6.16 -45.00 -29.35
N ASP A 210 -4.92 -44.97 -29.83
CA ASP A 210 -3.81 -45.70 -29.20
C ASP A 210 -3.39 -45.04 -27.89
N VAL A 211 -3.34 -43.71 -27.83
CA VAL A 211 -3.06 -42.98 -26.60
C VAL A 211 -4.15 -43.26 -25.56
N GLU A 212 -5.42 -43.24 -25.98
CA GLU A 212 -6.53 -43.56 -25.08
C GLU A 212 -6.46 -44.98 -24.54
N ARG A 213 -6.15 -45.97 -25.40
CA ARG A 213 -5.94 -47.38 -24.95
C ARG A 213 -4.80 -47.50 -23.97
N GLN A 214 -3.64 -46.91 -24.28
CA GLN A 214 -2.48 -46.94 -23.39
C GLN A 214 -2.79 -46.35 -22.00
N ILE A 215 -3.57 -45.23 -21.93
CA ILE A 215 -3.94 -44.65 -20.65
C ILE A 215 -4.94 -45.53 -19.89
N LYS A 216 -5.91 -46.17 -20.59
CA LYS A 216 -6.86 -47.12 -19.99
C LYS A 216 -6.16 -48.34 -19.46
N ASP A 217 -5.20 -48.91 -20.20
CA ASP A 217 -4.44 -50.11 -19.84
C ASP A 217 -3.55 -49.91 -18.60
N LEU A 218 -3.15 -48.66 -18.33
CA LEU A 218 -2.42 -48.33 -17.07
C LEU A 218 -3.27 -48.52 -15.81
N ASN A 219 -4.60 -48.67 -15.96
CA ASN A 219 -5.56 -48.82 -14.86
C ASN A 219 -5.35 -47.83 -13.71
N VAL A 220 -5.06 -46.57 -14.04
CA VAL A 220 -4.84 -45.49 -13.07
C VAL A 220 -6.19 -45.05 -12.51
N GLY A 221 -6.36 -45.15 -11.21
CA GLY A 221 -7.50 -44.53 -10.52
C GLY A 221 -7.39 -43.02 -10.51
N PHE A 222 -8.12 -42.34 -11.39
CA PHE A 222 -8.12 -40.87 -11.44
C PHE A 222 -8.88 -40.29 -10.26
N SER A 223 -8.18 -39.59 -9.38
CA SER A 223 -8.75 -38.71 -8.36
C SER A 223 -8.56 -37.24 -8.77
N GLY A 224 -9.30 -36.29 -8.16
CA GLY A 224 -9.11 -34.88 -8.41
C GLY A 224 -7.65 -34.42 -8.24
N ASP A 225 -6.95 -34.96 -7.25
CA ASP A 225 -5.54 -34.65 -7.00
C ASP A 225 -4.62 -35.17 -8.13
N VAL A 226 -4.87 -36.42 -8.61
CA VAL A 226 -4.11 -37.01 -9.71
C VAL A 226 -4.33 -36.21 -11.00
N VAL A 227 -5.57 -35.93 -11.35
CA VAL A 227 -5.91 -35.14 -12.54
C VAL A 227 -5.27 -33.75 -12.45
N LYS A 228 -5.37 -33.10 -11.31
CA LYS A 228 -4.72 -31.80 -11.07
C LYS A 228 -3.21 -31.87 -11.29
N MET A 229 -2.52 -32.88 -10.78
CA MET A 229 -1.07 -33.05 -10.95
C MET A 229 -0.69 -33.29 -12.42
N VAL A 230 -1.48 -34.08 -13.16
CA VAL A 230 -1.27 -34.31 -14.60
C VAL A 230 -1.46 -33.00 -15.37
N LEU A 231 -2.55 -32.25 -15.13
CA LEU A 231 -2.81 -30.98 -15.78
C LEU A 231 -1.71 -29.93 -15.51
N GLU A 232 -1.27 -29.82 -14.26
CA GLU A 232 -0.18 -28.91 -13.88
C GLU A 232 1.16 -29.31 -14.54
N SER A 233 1.41 -30.61 -14.68
CA SER A 233 2.59 -31.13 -15.39
C SER A 233 2.53 -30.85 -16.90
N LEU A 234 1.34 -30.82 -17.50
CA LEU A 234 1.09 -30.49 -18.89
C LEU A 234 0.96 -28.97 -19.17
N ALA A 235 1.28 -28.13 -18.20
CA ALA A 235 1.15 -26.68 -18.32
C ALA A 235 1.93 -26.07 -19.49
N SER A 236 2.96 -26.74 -20.01
CA SER A 236 3.67 -26.30 -21.24
C SER A 236 2.88 -26.52 -22.52
N GLU A 237 1.92 -27.44 -22.52
CA GLU A 237 1.14 -27.88 -23.68
C GLU A 237 -0.37 -27.79 -23.43
N PRO A 238 -0.92 -26.55 -23.36
CA PRO A 238 -2.29 -26.32 -22.93
C PRO A 238 -3.35 -26.99 -23.81
N ALA A 239 -3.06 -27.17 -25.09
CA ALA A 239 -3.98 -27.87 -26.01
C ALA A 239 -4.12 -29.35 -25.65
N LYS A 240 -3.01 -30.05 -25.38
CA LYS A 240 -3.02 -31.46 -24.97
C LYS A 240 -3.63 -31.64 -23.58
N ALA A 241 -3.34 -30.71 -22.65
CA ALA A 241 -3.96 -30.70 -21.33
C ALA A 241 -5.49 -30.57 -21.43
N LEU A 242 -6.01 -29.74 -22.34
CA LEU A 242 -7.44 -29.58 -22.56
C LEU A 242 -8.09 -30.81 -23.18
N ILE A 243 -7.41 -31.49 -24.12
CA ILE A 243 -7.90 -32.74 -24.73
C ILE A 243 -8.00 -33.80 -23.64
N PHE A 244 -6.93 -33.99 -22.85
CA PHE A 244 -6.91 -34.93 -21.72
C PHE A 244 -8.03 -34.62 -20.70
N PHE A 245 -8.25 -33.34 -20.35
CA PHE A 245 -9.28 -32.91 -19.42
C PHE A 245 -10.69 -33.31 -19.90
N ARG A 246 -11.01 -33.07 -21.19
CA ARG A 246 -12.31 -33.41 -21.78
C ARG A 246 -12.50 -34.92 -21.95
N TRP A 247 -11.46 -35.60 -22.42
CA TRP A 247 -11.50 -37.04 -22.62
C TRP A 247 -11.78 -37.81 -21.32
N LEU A 248 -11.24 -37.39 -20.19
CA LEU A 248 -11.53 -38.02 -18.89
C LEU A 248 -13.03 -38.00 -18.57
N GLU A 249 -13.73 -36.93 -18.91
CA GLU A 249 -15.16 -36.79 -18.67
C GLU A 249 -15.96 -37.59 -19.71
N GLU A 250 -15.62 -37.49 -20.97
CA GLU A 250 -16.27 -38.18 -22.10
C GLU A 250 -16.12 -39.70 -21.97
N SER A 251 -14.96 -40.18 -21.52
CA SER A 251 -14.71 -41.61 -21.31
C SER A 251 -15.34 -42.16 -20.02
N GLY A 252 -15.92 -41.33 -19.18
CA GLY A 252 -16.48 -41.69 -17.88
C GLY A 252 -15.44 -42.14 -16.83
N MET A 253 -14.14 -41.94 -17.11
CA MET A 253 -13.06 -42.32 -16.18
C MET A 253 -12.95 -41.36 -14.99
N PHE A 254 -13.34 -40.07 -15.18
CA PHE A 254 -13.36 -39.10 -14.10
C PHE A 254 -14.32 -37.94 -14.44
N LYS A 255 -15.22 -37.60 -13.52
CA LYS A 255 -16.05 -36.40 -13.63
C LYS A 255 -15.31 -35.21 -13.05
N GLN A 256 -15.16 -34.16 -13.86
CA GLN A 256 -14.44 -32.96 -13.46
C GLN A 256 -15.05 -32.30 -12.22
N ASP A 257 -14.19 -31.79 -11.34
CA ASP A 257 -14.56 -31.10 -10.11
C ASP A 257 -13.97 -29.67 -10.05
N GLY A 258 -14.33 -28.91 -9.03
CA GLY A 258 -13.83 -27.54 -8.87
C GLY A 258 -12.30 -27.44 -8.83
N ALA A 259 -11.60 -28.47 -8.29
CA ALA A 259 -10.14 -28.45 -8.22
C ALA A 259 -9.49 -28.63 -9.61
N THR A 260 -10.07 -29.54 -10.42
CA THR A 260 -9.58 -29.80 -11.77
C THR A 260 -9.91 -28.68 -12.74
N TYR A 261 -11.11 -28.06 -12.63
CA TYR A 261 -11.42 -26.82 -13.36
C TYR A 261 -10.46 -25.68 -13.02
N ASN A 262 -10.15 -25.48 -11.73
CA ASN A 262 -9.19 -24.47 -11.30
C ASN A 262 -7.76 -24.78 -11.80
N ALA A 263 -7.35 -26.03 -11.79
CA ALA A 263 -6.06 -26.45 -12.36
C ALA A 263 -6.01 -26.15 -13.88
N MET A 264 -7.06 -26.52 -14.62
CA MET A 264 -7.13 -26.27 -16.05
C MET A 264 -7.20 -24.77 -16.38
N ALA A 265 -7.91 -23.97 -15.57
CA ALA A 265 -7.92 -22.51 -15.69
C ALA A 265 -6.51 -21.92 -15.51
N ARG A 266 -5.72 -22.46 -14.56
CA ARG A 266 -4.31 -22.06 -14.40
C ARG A 266 -3.45 -22.44 -15.61
N VAL A 267 -3.74 -23.53 -16.29
CA VAL A 267 -3.02 -23.96 -17.51
C VAL A 267 -3.38 -23.06 -18.69
N LEU A 268 -4.66 -22.81 -18.93
CA LEU A 268 -5.16 -22.01 -20.07
C LEU A 268 -5.04 -20.50 -19.88
N GLY A 269 -4.84 -19.98 -18.64
CA GLY A 269 -4.75 -18.55 -18.36
C GLY A 269 -3.49 -17.91 -18.95
N ARG A 270 -3.40 -17.85 -20.28
CA ARG A 270 -2.29 -17.29 -21.07
C ARG A 270 -2.78 -16.75 -22.43
N GLU A 271 -1.97 -15.91 -23.04
CA GLU A 271 -2.30 -15.19 -24.28
C GLU A 271 -2.67 -16.14 -25.44
N ASP A 272 -1.91 -17.21 -25.61
CA ASP A 272 -2.08 -18.19 -26.70
C ASP A 272 -3.32 -19.09 -26.55
N SER A 273 -4.01 -19.01 -25.43
CA SER A 273 -5.13 -19.90 -25.09
C SER A 273 -6.31 -19.14 -24.47
N ILE A 274 -6.38 -17.81 -24.69
CA ILE A 274 -7.35 -16.95 -24.00
C ILE A 274 -8.80 -17.30 -24.31
N ASP A 275 -9.16 -17.58 -25.55
CA ASP A 275 -10.53 -17.95 -25.93
C ASP A 275 -10.96 -19.26 -25.27
N ARG A 276 -10.02 -20.22 -25.21
CA ARG A 276 -10.25 -21.51 -24.52
C ARG A 276 -10.38 -21.33 -23.01
N PHE A 277 -9.62 -20.39 -22.45
CA PHE A 277 -9.73 -20.03 -21.04
C PHE A 277 -11.12 -19.50 -20.71
N TRP A 278 -11.62 -18.54 -21.48
CA TRP A 278 -12.95 -17.97 -21.23
C TRP A 278 -14.08 -18.97 -21.42
N LYS A 279 -13.95 -19.86 -22.42
CA LYS A 279 -14.88 -20.97 -22.59
C LYS A 279 -14.88 -21.90 -21.38
N LEU A 280 -13.68 -22.30 -20.89
CA LEU A 280 -13.56 -23.17 -19.71
C LEU A 280 -14.16 -22.50 -18.45
N VAL A 281 -13.93 -21.19 -18.26
CA VAL A 281 -14.48 -20.43 -17.15
C VAL A 281 -16.01 -20.38 -17.20
N GLY A 282 -16.58 -20.26 -18.43
CA GLY A 282 -18.03 -20.39 -18.66
C GLY A 282 -18.55 -21.78 -18.30
N ASP A 283 -17.89 -22.84 -18.79
CA ASP A 283 -18.23 -24.24 -18.51
C ASP A 283 -18.15 -24.52 -16.98
N MET A 284 -17.12 -24.02 -16.31
CA MET A 284 -16.94 -24.12 -14.86
C MET A 284 -18.12 -23.48 -14.09
N ARG A 285 -18.56 -22.29 -14.48
CA ARG A 285 -19.72 -21.61 -13.87
C ARG A 285 -21.01 -22.39 -14.10
N ASN A 286 -21.24 -22.86 -15.33
CA ASN A 286 -22.42 -23.64 -15.67
C ASN A 286 -22.47 -24.98 -14.89
N ALA A 287 -21.31 -25.55 -14.60
CA ALA A 287 -21.20 -26.74 -13.75
C ALA A 287 -21.36 -26.42 -12.23
N GLY A 288 -21.54 -25.15 -11.86
CA GLY A 288 -21.75 -24.69 -10.48
C GLY A 288 -20.48 -24.64 -9.64
N PHE A 289 -19.31 -24.61 -10.27
CA PHE A 289 -18.03 -24.43 -9.60
C PHE A 289 -17.54 -22.98 -9.67
N GLU A 290 -16.79 -22.58 -8.66
CA GLU A 290 -16.23 -21.24 -8.56
C GLU A 290 -14.71 -21.23 -8.72
N MET A 291 -14.19 -20.09 -9.16
CA MET A 291 -12.76 -19.86 -9.24
C MET A 291 -12.18 -19.67 -7.84
N GLU A 292 -11.21 -20.49 -7.49
CA GLU A 292 -10.46 -20.34 -6.24
C GLU A 292 -9.64 -19.04 -6.26
N PHE A 293 -9.56 -18.36 -5.11
CA PHE A 293 -8.79 -17.12 -4.98
C PHE A 293 -7.32 -17.28 -5.43
N GLU A 294 -6.70 -18.42 -5.13
CA GLU A 294 -5.34 -18.72 -5.57
C GLU A 294 -5.23 -18.78 -7.10
N THR A 295 -6.20 -19.42 -7.76
CA THR A 295 -6.28 -19.48 -9.23
C THR A 295 -6.45 -18.09 -9.83
N PHE A 296 -7.38 -17.32 -9.29
CA PHE A 296 -7.59 -15.93 -9.69
C PHE A 296 -6.30 -15.10 -9.61
N VAL A 297 -5.62 -15.12 -8.46
CA VAL A 297 -4.38 -14.34 -8.26
C VAL A 297 -3.27 -14.79 -9.22
N LYS A 298 -3.11 -16.10 -9.44
CA LYS A 298 -2.09 -16.63 -10.37
C LYS A 298 -2.36 -16.21 -11.82
N VAL A 299 -3.61 -16.31 -12.27
CA VAL A 299 -4.01 -15.94 -13.64
C VAL A 299 -3.94 -14.42 -13.82
N LEU A 300 -4.51 -13.65 -12.89
CA LEU A 300 -4.43 -12.18 -12.88
C LEU A 300 -2.98 -11.68 -12.96
N GLY A 301 -2.12 -12.26 -12.14
CA GLY A 301 -0.69 -11.91 -12.13
C GLY A 301 -0.01 -12.20 -13.47
N ARG A 302 -0.41 -13.30 -14.16
CA ARG A 302 0.12 -13.68 -15.46
C ARG A 302 -0.38 -12.73 -16.56
N PHE A 303 -1.66 -12.41 -16.60
CA PHE A 303 -2.24 -11.44 -17.52
C PHE A 303 -1.57 -10.07 -17.39
N CYS A 304 -1.46 -9.57 -16.16
CA CYS A 304 -0.77 -8.30 -15.91
C CYS A 304 0.71 -8.32 -16.32
N LYS A 305 1.42 -9.45 -16.16
CA LYS A 305 2.81 -9.62 -16.59
C LYS A 305 2.96 -9.59 -18.12
N ARG A 306 1.98 -10.15 -18.83
CA ARG A 306 1.94 -10.20 -20.30
C ARG A 306 1.29 -8.96 -20.92
N ARG A 307 0.88 -7.98 -20.14
CA ARG A 307 0.20 -6.75 -20.55
C ARG A 307 -1.21 -6.97 -21.15
N MET A 308 -1.82 -8.09 -20.85
CA MET A 308 -3.20 -8.41 -21.16
C MET A 308 -4.13 -7.72 -20.15
N VAL A 309 -4.16 -6.38 -20.18
CA VAL A 309 -4.85 -5.61 -19.14
C VAL A 309 -6.36 -5.74 -19.27
N LYS A 310 -6.88 -5.83 -20.51
CA LYS A 310 -8.30 -6.04 -20.77
C LYS A 310 -8.80 -7.35 -20.18
N ASP A 311 -8.11 -8.47 -20.46
CA ASP A 311 -8.46 -9.78 -19.89
C ASP A 311 -8.31 -9.81 -18.37
N ALA A 312 -7.35 -9.06 -17.84
CA ALA A 312 -7.18 -8.92 -16.40
C ALA A 312 -8.36 -8.21 -15.73
N VAL A 313 -8.93 -7.20 -16.39
CA VAL A 313 -10.15 -6.51 -15.92
C VAL A 313 -11.37 -7.42 -16.05
N GLU A 314 -11.55 -8.11 -17.16
CA GLU A 314 -12.63 -9.07 -17.35
C GLU A 314 -12.58 -10.21 -16.31
N LEU A 315 -11.37 -10.71 -16.00
CA LEU A 315 -11.18 -11.71 -14.95
C LEU A 315 -11.57 -11.16 -13.57
N TYR A 316 -11.26 -9.90 -13.31
CA TYR A 316 -11.63 -9.26 -12.05
C TYR A 316 -13.15 -9.09 -11.95
N GLU A 317 -13.82 -8.64 -13.03
CA GLU A 317 -15.28 -8.53 -13.09
C GLU A 317 -15.95 -9.90 -12.87
N PHE A 318 -15.45 -10.92 -13.55
CA PHE A 318 -15.92 -12.29 -13.35
C PHE A 318 -15.79 -12.75 -11.89
N ALA A 319 -14.62 -12.54 -11.27
CA ALA A 319 -14.39 -12.96 -9.89
C ALA A 319 -15.23 -12.16 -8.88
N MET A 320 -15.55 -10.90 -9.16
CA MET A 320 -16.41 -10.07 -8.30
C MET A 320 -17.88 -10.48 -8.30
N THR A 321 -18.33 -11.26 -9.31
CA THR A 321 -19.69 -11.85 -9.34
C THR A 321 -19.80 -13.16 -8.57
N GLY A 322 -18.66 -13.78 -8.19
CA GLY A 322 -18.63 -15.03 -7.43
C GLY A 322 -18.72 -14.81 -5.92
N VAL A 323 -18.78 -15.91 -5.15
CA VAL A 323 -18.79 -15.89 -3.69
C VAL A 323 -17.41 -15.50 -3.15
N ASN A 324 -16.34 -16.00 -3.76
CA ASN A 324 -14.95 -15.72 -3.37
C ASN A 324 -14.44 -14.39 -3.96
N LYS A 325 -15.02 -13.27 -3.53
CA LYS A 325 -14.69 -11.94 -4.07
C LYS A 325 -13.22 -11.56 -3.84
N PRO A 326 -12.57 -10.96 -4.86
CA PRO A 326 -11.23 -10.39 -4.73
C PRO A 326 -11.13 -9.33 -3.64
N THR A 327 -9.98 -9.28 -2.98
CA THR A 327 -9.72 -8.30 -1.92
C THR A 327 -9.51 -6.89 -2.48
N VAL A 328 -9.65 -5.87 -1.61
CA VAL A 328 -9.33 -4.45 -1.92
C VAL A 328 -7.94 -4.30 -2.55
N GLN A 329 -6.99 -5.10 -2.11
CA GLN A 329 -5.61 -5.06 -2.64
C GLN A 329 -5.52 -5.52 -4.09
N CYS A 330 -6.37 -6.46 -4.53
CA CYS A 330 -6.45 -6.87 -5.94
C CYS A 330 -6.99 -5.73 -6.80
N CYS A 331 -7.98 -4.99 -6.31
CA CYS A 331 -8.49 -3.78 -6.95
C CYS A 331 -7.38 -2.72 -7.13
N VAL A 332 -6.71 -2.36 -6.04
CA VAL A 332 -5.58 -1.40 -6.07
C VAL A 332 -4.49 -1.85 -7.02
N PHE A 333 -4.13 -3.13 -6.98
CA PHE A 333 -3.14 -3.69 -7.89
C PHE A 333 -3.54 -3.52 -9.35
N LEU A 334 -4.79 -3.84 -9.70
CA LEU A 334 -5.30 -3.74 -11.05
C LEU A 334 -5.41 -2.29 -11.52
N LEU A 335 -5.96 -1.37 -10.71
CA LEU A 335 -6.00 0.07 -11.01
C LEU A 335 -4.59 0.62 -11.28
N ARG A 336 -3.60 0.23 -10.49
CA ARG A 336 -2.21 0.60 -10.73
C ARG A 336 -1.65 0.02 -12.03
N LYS A 337 -2.08 -1.19 -12.43
CA LYS A 337 -1.66 -1.79 -13.72
C LYS A 337 -2.28 -1.08 -14.91
N VAL A 338 -3.55 -0.70 -14.82
CA VAL A 338 -4.21 0.15 -15.82
C VAL A 338 -3.50 1.50 -15.92
N ALA A 339 -3.25 2.16 -14.79
CA ALA A 339 -2.56 3.45 -14.74
C ALA A 339 -1.10 3.40 -15.25
N ALA A 340 -0.43 2.26 -15.14
CA ALA A 340 0.94 2.05 -15.62
C ALA A 340 1.02 1.60 -17.08
N GLY A 341 -0.10 1.46 -17.80
CA GLY A 341 -0.15 1.10 -19.21
C GLY A 341 0.61 2.09 -20.11
N LYS A 342 0.72 1.87 -21.42
CA LYS A 342 1.31 2.86 -22.37
C LYS A 342 0.49 4.14 -22.41
N GLU A 343 -0.82 3.98 -22.42
CA GLU A 343 -1.82 5.04 -22.31
C GLU A 343 -2.76 4.67 -21.16
N LEU A 344 -3.35 5.68 -20.52
CA LEU A 344 -4.36 5.45 -19.49
C LEU A 344 -5.69 5.13 -20.18
N ASP A 345 -6.06 3.87 -20.15
CA ASP A 345 -7.38 3.44 -20.61
C ASP A 345 -8.40 3.74 -19.51
N MET A 346 -9.12 4.85 -19.69
CA MET A 346 -10.13 5.31 -18.73
C MET A 346 -11.33 4.38 -18.68
N ASP A 347 -11.69 3.71 -19.77
CA ASP A 347 -12.82 2.77 -19.79
C ASP A 347 -12.51 1.56 -18.92
N LEU A 348 -11.31 0.98 -19.05
CA LEU A 348 -10.88 -0.12 -18.18
C LEU A 348 -10.74 0.32 -16.72
N PHE A 349 -10.26 1.55 -16.50
CA PHE A 349 -10.15 2.11 -15.15
C PHE A 349 -11.51 2.23 -14.48
N LEU A 350 -12.48 2.79 -15.19
CA LEU A 350 -13.86 2.95 -14.73
C LEU A 350 -14.58 1.62 -14.51
N ARG A 351 -14.38 0.63 -15.39
CA ARG A 351 -14.94 -0.71 -15.21
C ARG A 351 -14.52 -1.30 -13.86
N VAL A 352 -13.23 -1.23 -13.52
CA VAL A 352 -12.71 -1.72 -12.23
C VAL A 352 -13.33 -0.96 -11.06
N LEU A 353 -13.44 0.38 -11.14
CA LEU A 353 -14.06 1.20 -10.09
C LEU A 353 -15.53 0.86 -9.89
N LYS A 354 -16.32 0.81 -10.98
CA LYS A 354 -17.77 0.53 -10.93
C LYS A 354 -18.08 -0.84 -10.35
N VAL A 355 -17.32 -1.86 -10.73
CA VAL A 355 -17.49 -3.22 -10.19
C VAL A 355 -17.12 -3.28 -8.70
N PHE A 356 -16.06 -2.57 -8.31
CA PHE A 356 -15.63 -2.50 -6.91
C PHE A 356 -16.67 -1.78 -6.04
N THR A 357 -17.11 -0.60 -6.45
CA THR A 357 -18.11 0.20 -5.71
C THR A 357 -19.51 -0.42 -5.77
N GLY A 358 -19.90 -1.00 -6.91
CA GLY A 358 -21.16 -1.71 -7.07
C GLY A 358 -21.30 -2.94 -6.17
N SER A 359 -20.19 -3.47 -5.67
CA SER A 359 -20.17 -4.55 -4.66
C SER A 359 -20.25 -4.03 -3.22
N GLY A 360 -20.55 -2.75 -3.01
CA GLY A 360 -20.67 -2.12 -1.68
C GLY A 360 -19.35 -1.71 -1.04
N ASN A 361 -18.24 -1.77 -1.76
CA ASN A 361 -16.93 -1.35 -1.25
C ASN A 361 -16.75 0.17 -1.40
N LEU A 362 -16.06 0.78 -0.44
CA LEU A 362 -15.75 2.21 -0.45
C LEU A 362 -14.34 2.47 -0.97
N LEU A 363 -14.21 3.50 -1.80
CA LEU A 363 -12.91 4.01 -2.24
C LEU A 363 -12.23 4.74 -1.10
N THR A 364 -10.92 4.53 -0.92
CA THR A 364 -10.14 5.10 0.18
C THR A 364 -9.00 5.99 -0.31
N ASP A 365 -8.56 6.92 0.55
CA ASP A 365 -7.40 7.79 0.29
C ASP A 365 -6.15 7.00 -0.09
N SER A 366 -5.96 5.81 0.52
CA SER A 366 -4.80 4.97 0.22
C SER A 366 -4.85 4.38 -1.20
N MET A 367 -6.04 4.08 -1.72
CA MET A 367 -6.23 3.63 -3.10
C MET A 367 -5.90 4.74 -4.09
N ALA A 368 -6.46 5.93 -3.88
CA ALA A 368 -6.18 7.10 -4.70
C ALA A 368 -4.69 7.45 -4.68
N ASP A 369 -4.06 7.53 -3.51
CA ASP A 369 -2.63 7.80 -3.36
C ASP A 369 -1.76 6.77 -4.10
N ALA A 370 -2.13 5.49 -4.06
CA ALA A 370 -1.40 4.43 -4.76
C ALA A 370 -1.48 4.57 -6.29
N VAL A 371 -2.64 4.96 -6.83
CA VAL A 371 -2.82 5.22 -8.27
C VAL A 371 -2.04 6.47 -8.68
N LEU A 372 -2.18 7.58 -7.94
CA LEU A 372 -1.47 8.82 -8.21
C LEU A 372 0.05 8.66 -8.16
N LYS A 373 0.57 7.90 -7.21
CA LYS A 373 2.00 7.52 -7.16
C LYS A 373 2.43 6.76 -8.41
N THR A 374 1.57 5.89 -8.92
CA THR A 374 1.86 5.15 -10.15
C THR A 374 1.91 6.07 -11.36
N LEU A 375 0.93 6.96 -11.53
CA LEU A 375 0.91 7.97 -12.58
C LEU A 375 2.15 8.88 -12.52
N THR A 376 2.55 9.32 -11.32
CA THR A 376 3.79 10.07 -11.12
C THR A 376 5.01 9.30 -11.60
N SER A 377 5.12 8.01 -11.24
CA SER A 377 6.27 7.17 -11.59
C SER A 377 6.42 6.91 -13.08
N VAL A 378 5.34 7.04 -13.85
CA VAL A 378 5.33 6.92 -15.32
C VAL A 378 5.31 8.29 -16.03
N GLY A 379 5.45 9.39 -15.29
CA GLY A 379 5.51 10.75 -15.84
C GLY A 379 4.17 11.34 -16.28
N ARG A 380 3.03 10.77 -15.85
CA ARG A 380 1.68 11.18 -16.26
C ARG A 380 0.93 11.99 -15.20
N THR A 381 1.58 12.94 -14.63
CA THR A 381 0.94 13.86 -13.67
C THR A 381 -0.23 14.63 -14.29
N GLY A 382 -0.20 14.83 -15.63
CA GLY A 382 -1.27 15.47 -16.40
C GLY A 382 -2.64 14.77 -16.35
N GLU A 383 -2.68 13.50 -16.01
CA GLU A 383 -3.90 12.70 -15.98
C GLU A 383 -4.54 12.62 -14.58
N TRP A 384 -3.91 13.23 -13.57
CA TRP A 384 -4.37 13.14 -12.19
C TRP A 384 -5.80 13.66 -11.99
N ASN A 385 -6.10 14.83 -12.57
CA ASN A 385 -7.41 15.43 -12.42
C ASN A 385 -8.53 14.57 -13.05
N LYS A 386 -8.23 13.91 -14.18
CA LYS A 386 -9.17 12.97 -14.81
C LYS A 386 -9.46 11.78 -13.89
N VAL A 387 -8.40 11.15 -13.38
CA VAL A 387 -8.53 9.99 -12.48
C VAL A 387 -9.27 10.32 -11.20
N LEU A 388 -8.95 11.45 -10.59
CA LEU A 388 -9.62 11.90 -9.36
C LEU A 388 -11.09 12.19 -9.61
N LYS A 389 -11.43 12.86 -10.73
CA LYS A 389 -12.81 13.14 -11.11
C LYS A 389 -13.62 11.83 -11.24
N GLU A 390 -13.10 10.85 -11.98
CA GLU A 390 -13.79 9.58 -12.14
C GLU A 390 -13.94 8.79 -10.83
N MET A 391 -12.96 8.92 -9.92
CA MET A 391 -13.10 8.34 -8.57
C MET A 391 -14.16 9.09 -7.75
N GLU A 392 -14.23 10.41 -7.85
CA GLU A 392 -15.25 11.25 -7.19
C GLU A 392 -16.65 10.92 -7.74
N ASP A 393 -16.80 10.76 -9.05
CA ASP A 393 -18.05 10.34 -9.71
C ASP A 393 -18.50 8.93 -9.27
N CYS A 394 -17.55 8.09 -8.83
CA CYS A 394 -17.82 6.79 -8.20
C CYS A 394 -18.00 6.87 -6.66
N GLY A 395 -18.17 8.07 -6.08
CA GLY A 395 -18.45 8.28 -4.67
C GLY A 395 -17.22 8.43 -3.77
N PHE A 396 -16.03 8.66 -4.34
CA PHE A 396 -14.83 8.95 -3.57
C PHE A 396 -14.83 10.41 -3.08
N VAL A 397 -14.46 10.62 -1.83
CA VAL A 397 -14.23 11.96 -1.26
C VAL A 397 -12.83 12.00 -0.68
N ALA A 398 -11.98 12.83 -1.25
CA ALA A 398 -10.59 12.97 -0.81
C ALA A 398 -10.51 13.62 0.57
N GLY A 399 -9.87 12.97 1.53
CA GLY A 399 -9.59 13.54 2.84
C GLY A 399 -8.52 14.64 2.78
N GLY A 400 -8.53 15.60 3.73
CA GLY A 400 -7.61 16.75 3.75
C GLY A 400 -6.13 16.36 3.69
N ASN A 401 -5.75 15.24 4.30
CA ASN A 401 -4.37 14.74 4.21
C ASN A 401 -3.99 14.28 2.80
N LEU A 402 -4.93 13.70 2.04
CA LEU A 402 -4.68 13.32 0.66
C LEU A 402 -4.66 14.56 -0.23
N GLN A 403 -5.57 15.51 -0.02
CA GLN A 403 -5.59 16.80 -0.74
C GLN A 403 -4.24 17.52 -0.62
N SER A 404 -3.68 17.61 0.59
CA SER A 404 -2.35 18.19 0.84
C SER A 404 -1.24 17.45 0.08
N LYS A 405 -1.25 16.11 0.08
CA LYS A 405 -0.27 15.30 -0.67
C LYS A 405 -0.37 15.52 -2.19
N ILE A 406 -1.59 15.64 -2.71
CA ILE A 406 -1.83 15.89 -4.14
C ILE A 406 -1.31 17.29 -4.49
N ALA A 407 -1.67 18.31 -3.72
CA ALA A 407 -1.22 19.68 -3.91
C ALA A 407 0.32 19.78 -3.92
N TYR A 408 0.98 19.15 -2.94
CA TYR A 408 2.45 19.08 -2.91
C TYR A 408 3.05 18.48 -4.18
N ARG A 409 2.50 17.35 -4.66
CA ARG A 409 3.03 16.67 -5.84
C ARG A 409 2.79 17.46 -7.12
N LEU A 410 1.63 18.11 -7.26
CA LEU A 410 1.33 18.97 -8.39
C LEU A 410 2.27 20.17 -8.41
N GLY A 411 2.53 20.77 -7.26
CA GLY A 411 3.53 21.82 -7.09
C GLY A 411 4.93 21.36 -7.49
N ALA A 412 5.35 20.20 -6.97
CA ALA A 412 6.65 19.60 -7.26
C ALA A 412 6.83 19.17 -8.73
N ALA A 413 5.75 18.81 -9.42
CA ALA A 413 5.76 18.54 -10.86
C ALA A 413 5.80 19.84 -11.71
N GLY A 414 5.64 21.00 -11.11
CA GLY A 414 5.66 22.28 -11.80
C GLY A 414 4.47 22.56 -12.72
N ASN A 415 3.39 21.79 -12.61
CA ASN A 415 2.21 21.92 -13.47
C ASN A 415 1.18 22.86 -12.85
N LYS A 416 1.29 24.16 -13.18
CA LYS A 416 0.45 25.22 -12.61
C LYS A 416 -1.04 25.05 -12.92
N GLU A 417 -1.36 24.72 -14.17
CA GLU A 417 -2.75 24.63 -14.63
C GLU A 417 -3.50 23.51 -13.89
N GLN A 418 -2.85 22.38 -13.73
CA GLN A 418 -3.45 21.26 -12.99
C GLN A 418 -3.56 21.50 -11.50
N ALA A 419 -2.57 22.17 -10.91
CA ALA A 419 -2.64 22.57 -9.52
C ALA A 419 -3.80 23.54 -9.26
N HIS A 420 -3.98 24.51 -10.15
CA HIS A 420 -5.08 25.48 -10.07
C HIS A 420 -6.45 24.83 -10.28
N GLU A 421 -6.56 23.96 -11.30
CA GLU A 421 -7.78 23.18 -11.55
C GLU A 421 -8.14 22.30 -10.34
N PHE A 422 -7.15 21.68 -9.72
CA PHE A 422 -7.34 20.88 -8.51
C PHE A 422 -7.85 21.72 -7.34
N MET A 423 -7.22 22.87 -7.08
CA MET A 423 -7.64 23.78 -5.99
C MET A 423 -9.05 24.31 -6.22
N ASN A 424 -9.39 24.74 -7.45
CA ASN A 424 -10.72 25.21 -7.82
C ASN A 424 -11.79 24.10 -7.65
N ARG A 425 -11.45 22.85 -7.97
CA ARG A 425 -12.37 21.72 -7.79
C ARG A 425 -12.66 21.44 -6.32
N ILE A 426 -11.66 21.52 -5.44
CA ILE A 426 -11.90 21.40 -4.00
C ILE A 426 -12.83 22.52 -3.52
N GLU A 427 -12.64 23.73 -3.97
CA GLU A 427 -13.50 24.87 -3.63
C GLU A 427 -14.94 24.67 -4.11
N ALA A 428 -15.13 24.14 -5.33
CA ALA A 428 -16.44 23.86 -5.89
C ALA A 428 -17.20 22.74 -5.14
N SER A 429 -16.50 21.80 -4.51
CA SER A 429 -17.09 20.68 -3.75
C SER A 429 -17.59 21.06 -2.35
N ARG A 430 -17.75 22.35 -2.04
CA ARG A 430 -18.17 22.91 -0.73
C ARG A 430 -17.19 22.64 0.43
N SER A 431 -16.01 22.18 0.13
CA SER A 431 -14.91 22.02 1.09
C SER A 431 -13.86 23.05 0.69
N SER A 432 -13.76 24.19 1.37
CA SER A 432 -12.64 25.10 1.09
C SER A 432 -11.33 24.34 1.30
N PRO A 433 -10.32 24.53 0.41
CA PRO A 433 -9.03 23.91 0.61
C PRO A 433 -8.50 24.24 1.99
N ASP A 434 -8.13 23.21 2.76
CA ASP A 434 -7.51 23.42 4.06
C ASP A 434 -6.20 24.19 3.87
N ARG A 435 -5.89 25.07 4.83
CA ARG A 435 -4.61 25.79 4.89
C ARG A 435 -3.41 24.88 4.64
N LYS A 436 -3.42 23.66 5.19
CA LYS A 436 -2.43 22.63 4.93
C LYS A 436 -2.25 22.29 3.46
N THR A 437 -3.32 22.34 2.68
CA THR A 437 -3.29 22.07 1.24
C THR A 437 -2.58 23.17 0.47
N TRP A 438 -2.82 24.45 0.83
CA TRP A 438 -2.09 25.59 0.30
C TRP A 438 -0.61 25.58 0.67
N ASP A 439 -0.30 25.33 1.94
CA ASP A 439 1.07 25.21 2.44
C ASP A 439 1.84 24.14 1.66
N SER A 440 1.21 22.98 1.45
CA SER A 440 1.79 21.86 0.70
C SER A 440 2.01 22.18 -0.78
N LEU A 441 1.12 22.94 -1.41
CA LEU A 441 1.29 23.40 -2.80
C LEU A 441 2.50 24.33 -2.94
N ILE A 442 2.62 25.30 -2.04
CA ILE A 442 3.73 26.24 -2.02
C ILE A 442 5.05 25.52 -1.77
N GLU A 443 5.07 24.59 -0.80
CA GLU A 443 6.24 23.74 -0.52
C GLU A 443 6.64 22.93 -1.75
N GLY A 444 5.69 22.34 -2.46
CA GLY A 444 5.93 21.61 -3.69
C GLY A 444 6.59 22.47 -4.77
N HIS A 445 6.07 23.69 -5.02
CA HIS A 445 6.67 24.63 -5.95
C HIS A 445 8.07 25.05 -5.53
N CYS A 446 8.30 25.25 -4.23
CA CYS A 446 9.61 25.56 -3.67
C CYS A 446 10.63 24.45 -3.93
N VAL A 447 10.26 23.19 -3.68
CA VAL A 447 11.13 22.03 -3.92
C VAL A 447 11.46 21.86 -5.40
N ALA A 448 10.52 22.19 -6.30
CA ALA A 448 10.75 22.19 -7.75
C ALA A 448 11.61 23.36 -8.23
N GLY A 449 11.96 24.31 -7.36
CA GLY A 449 12.69 25.52 -7.74
C GLY A 449 11.84 26.59 -8.45
N ASN A 450 10.55 26.41 -8.53
CA ASN A 450 9.61 27.33 -9.20
C ASN A 450 9.15 28.45 -8.24
N LEU A 451 10.08 29.30 -7.79
CA LEU A 451 9.84 30.32 -6.77
C LEU A 451 8.77 31.34 -7.17
N ASP A 452 8.67 31.67 -8.46
CA ASP A 452 7.67 32.64 -8.94
C ASP A 452 6.25 32.06 -8.80
N LYS A 453 6.06 30.77 -9.12
CA LYS A 453 4.78 30.06 -8.92
C LYS A 453 4.45 29.90 -7.44
N ALA A 454 5.45 29.58 -6.61
CA ALA A 454 5.29 29.52 -5.17
C ALA A 454 4.82 30.86 -4.59
N PHE A 455 5.38 31.97 -5.10
CA PHE A 455 4.98 33.31 -4.69
C PHE A 455 3.57 33.71 -5.18
N GLU A 456 3.18 33.28 -6.38
CA GLU A 456 1.80 33.49 -6.87
C GLU A 456 0.79 32.74 -5.98
N SER A 457 1.02 31.45 -5.69
CA SER A 457 0.17 30.68 -4.77
C SER A 457 0.15 31.26 -3.36
N PHE A 458 1.28 31.83 -2.91
CA PHE A 458 1.33 32.57 -1.65
C PHE A 458 0.45 33.83 -1.67
N LYS A 459 0.40 34.57 -2.76
CA LYS A 459 -0.50 35.74 -2.88
C LYS A 459 -1.96 35.32 -2.80
N GLU A 460 -2.33 34.23 -3.46
CA GLU A 460 -3.71 33.72 -3.44
C GLU A 460 -4.16 33.36 -2.02
N ILE A 461 -3.32 32.68 -1.22
CA ILE A 461 -3.68 32.37 0.17
C ILE A 461 -3.80 33.64 1.03
N VAL A 462 -2.92 34.61 0.81
CA VAL A 462 -2.99 35.90 1.52
C VAL A 462 -4.27 36.68 1.18
N GLU A 463 -4.74 36.61 -0.07
CA GLU A 463 -5.98 37.25 -0.50
C GLU A 463 -7.23 36.53 0.04
N LYS A 464 -7.21 35.19 0.09
CA LYS A 464 -8.37 34.39 0.52
C LYS A 464 -8.49 34.27 2.04
N GLU A 465 -7.40 34.01 2.73
CA GLU A 465 -7.41 33.72 4.17
C GLU A 465 -6.79 34.82 5.05
N GLY A 466 -6.19 35.80 4.42
CA GLY A 466 -5.51 36.90 5.13
C GLY A 466 -4.06 36.58 5.51
N VAL A 467 -3.34 37.64 5.84
CA VAL A 467 -1.88 37.57 6.10
C VAL A 467 -1.51 36.79 7.35
N ALA A 468 -2.38 36.80 8.36
CA ALA A 468 -2.10 36.17 9.65
C ALA A 468 -1.99 34.64 9.55
N SER A 469 -2.73 34.04 8.62
CA SER A 469 -2.72 32.59 8.39
C SER A 469 -1.54 32.12 7.56
N ALA A 470 -0.91 32.99 6.77
CA ALA A 470 0.12 32.64 5.80
C ALA A 470 1.56 32.59 6.36
N GLY A 471 1.74 32.60 7.68
CA GLY A 471 3.08 32.70 8.32
C GLY A 471 3.99 31.53 7.99
N TYR A 472 3.48 30.29 8.00
CA TYR A 472 4.25 29.10 7.65
C TYR A 472 4.68 29.08 6.19
N SER A 473 3.73 29.32 5.27
CA SER A 473 4.00 29.40 3.83
C SER A 473 5.04 30.45 3.50
N PHE A 474 5.00 31.59 4.22
CA PHE A 474 5.98 32.65 4.06
C PHE A 474 7.38 32.21 4.49
N ASP A 475 7.49 31.52 5.63
CA ASP A 475 8.78 31.01 6.12
C ASP A 475 9.39 29.98 5.14
N VAL A 476 8.58 29.05 4.63
CA VAL A 476 8.99 28.08 3.60
C VAL A 476 9.47 28.79 2.33
N LEU A 477 8.73 29.78 1.87
CA LEU A 477 9.06 30.56 0.68
C LEU A 477 10.39 31.32 0.85
N MET A 478 10.57 32.04 1.96
CA MET A 478 11.80 32.78 2.26
C MET A 478 13.01 31.85 2.39
N ASN A 479 12.82 30.70 3.04
CA ASN A 479 13.87 29.68 3.13
C ASN A 479 14.31 29.19 1.75
N SER A 480 13.37 28.92 0.86
CA SER A 480 13.63 28.46 -0.50
C SER A 480 14.36 29.50 -1.35
N TYR A 481 13.96 30.79 -1.26
CA TYR A 481 14.72 31.88 -1.88
C TYR A 481 16.17 31.93 -1.37
N CYS A 482 16.36 31.76 -0.06
CA CYS A 482 17.67 31.75 0.56
C CYS A 482 18.53 30.55 0.13
N GLN A 483 17.93 29.37 -0.04
CA GLN A 483 18.62 28.15 -0.51
C GLN A 483 19.07 28.29 -1.97
N MET A 484 18.29 28.99 -2.79
CA MET A 484 18.62 29.27 -4.19
C MET A 484 19.52 30.49 -4.39
N ASN A 485 20.16 30.98 -3.33
CA ASN A 485 21.02 32.17 -3.36
C ASN A 485 20.34 33.45 -3.85
N ARG A 486 19.01 33.57 -3.70
CA ARG A 486 18.19 34.76 -4.05
C ARG A 486 17.74 35.53 -2.80
N ALA A 487 18.61 35.67 -1.79
CA ALA A 487 18.27 36.36 -0.53
C ALA A 487 17.93 37.86 -0.73
N VAL A 488 18.49 38.51 -1.73
CA VAL A 488 18.15 39.93 -2.06
C VAL A 488 16.71 40.02 -2.56
N ASP A 489 16.25 39.08 -3.39
CA ASP A 489 14.85 39.09 -3.84
C ASP A 489 13.90 38.79 -2.67
N ALA A 490 14.28 37.83 -1.81
CA ALA A 490 13.54 37.51 -0.58
C ALA A 490 13.41 38.75 0.34
N SER A 491 14.47 39.54 0.50
CA SER A 491 14.45 40.76 1.31
C SER A 491 13.47 41.81 0.74
N LYS A 492 13.45 41.98 -0.58
CA LYS A 492 12.51 42.91 -1.25
C LYS A 492 11.06 42.46 -1.06
N ILE A 493 10.78 41.16 -1.20
CA ILE A 493 9.44 40.61 -0.98
C ILE A 493 9.01 40.79 0.46
N LEU A 494 9.89 40.50 1.43
CA LEU A 494 9.61 40.69 2.86
C LEU A 494 9.30 42.14 3.16
N CYS A 495 10.16 43.09 2.72
CA CYS A 495 9.95 44.53 2.95
C CYS A 495 8.61 45.02 2.38
N ARG A 496 8.24 44.56 1.17
CA ARG A 496 6.96 44.90 0.54
C ARG A 496 5.78 44.38 1.37
N LEU A 497 5.78 43.11 1.75
CA LEU A 497 4.67 42.51 2.49
C LEU A 497 4.54 43.05 3.92
N VAL A 498 5.64 43.39 4.58
CA VAL A 498 5.61 44.06 5.89
C VAL A 498 4.99 45.45 5.77
N ASN A 499 5.38 46.22 4.76
CA ASN A 499 4.90 47.60 4.59
C ASN A 499 3.45 47.69 4.09
N GLU A 500 3.10 46.89 3.07
CA GLU A 500 1.78 46.94 2.41
C GLU A 500 0.71 46.12 3.14
N LYS A 501 1.05 44.90 3.58
CA LYS A 501 0.10 43.96 4.14
C LYS A 501 0.21 43.79 5.66
N LYS A 502 1.14 44.49 6.32
CA LYS A 502 1.44 44.41 7.76
C LYS A 502 1.77 42.97 8.21
N LEU A 503 2.39 42.19 7.34
CA LEU A 503 2.88 40.85 7.68
C LEU A 503 3.89 40.98 8.82
N LYS A 504 3.76 40.10 9.81
CA LYS A 504 4.74 39.94 10.89
C LYS A 504 5.49 38.63 10.75
N PRO A 505 6.66 38.61 10.05
CA PRO A 505 7.47 37.40 9.88
C PRO A 505 7.93 36.81 11.22
N TRP A 506 8.26 35.55 11.24
CA TRP A 506 8.84 34.94 12.42
C TRP A 506 10.27 35.40 12.68
N HIS A 507 10.69 35.30 13.92
CA HIS A 507 12.07 35.69 14.30
C HIS A 507 13.12 34.84 13.53
N SER A 508 12.85 33.57 13.31
CA SER A 508 13.68 32.67 12.50
C SER A 508 13.89 33.14 11.07
N THR A 509 12.83 33.66 10.42
CA THR A 509 12.86 34.18 9.06
C THR A 509 13.79 35.40 8.94
N TYR A 510 13.72 36.29 9.91
CA TYR A 510 14.62 37.44 9.97
C TYR A 510 16.09 37.03 10.14
N LYS A 511 16.36 36.12 11.06
CA LYS A 511 17.72 35.57 11.28
C LYS A 511 18.30 34.91 10.04
N LEU A 512 17.49 34.08 9.38
CA LEU A 512 17.90 33.40 8.15
C LEU A 512 18.28 34.41 7.06
N LEU A 513 17.40 35.38 6.80
CA LEU A 513 17.63 36.39 5.78
C LEU A 513 18.87 37.22 6.07
N VAL A 514 19.04 37.71 7.30
CA VAL A 514 20.23 38.49 7.70
C VAL A 514 21.50 37.67 7.41
N THR A 515 21.53 36.41 7.86
CA THR A 515 22.71 35.56 7.67
C THR A 515 23.01 35.35 6.18
N LYS A 516 21.99 35.04 5.38
CA LYS A 516 22.17 34.75 3.94
C LYS A 516 22.52 36.00 3.14
N LEU A 517 21.93 37.16 3.47
CA LEU A 517 22.28 38.45 2.85
C LEU A 517 23.72 38.83 3.10
N LEU A 518 24.20 38.67 4.33
CA LEU A 518 25.60 38.96 4.66
C LEU A 518 26.57 38.02 3.91
N VAL A 519 26.25 36.74 3.78
CA VAL A 519 27.06 35.79 3.00
C VAL A 519 27.08 36.16 1.51
N GLN A 520 25.99 36.70 0.97
CA GLN A 520 25.86 37.11 -0.44
C GLN A 520 26.35 38.58 -0.68
N GLY A 521 26.90 39.23 0.31
CA GLY A 521 27.37 40.64 0.18
C GLY A 521 26.28 41.70 0.23
N GLY A 522 25.03 41.33 0.52
CA GLY A 522 23.89 42.26 0.63
C GLY A 522 23.84 43.00 1.99
N PHE A 523 24.94 43.64 2.39
CA PHE A 523 25.04 44.28 3.70
C PHE A 523 23.97 45.35 3.97
N THR A 524 23.65 46.17 2.95
CA THR A 524 22.61 47.21 3.07
C THR A 524 21.23 46.60 3.29
N ASP A 525 20.90 45.56 2.56
CA ASP A 525 19.62 44.87 2.72
C ASP A 525 19.52 44.18 4.07
N ALA A 526 20.64 43.60 4.56
CA ALA A 526 20.70 43.03 5.90
C ALA A 526 20.46 44.08 7.01
N LEU A 527 20.97 45.30 6.85
CA LEU A 527 20.69 46.41 7.77
C LEU A 527 19.20 46.82 7.75
N ASN A 528 18.59 46.85 6.57
CA ASN A 528 17.15 47.13 6.45
C ASN A 528 16.31 46.07 7.16
N ILE A 529 16.65 44.80 6.97
CA ILE A 529 16.00 43.68 7.68
C ILE A 529 16.18 43.78 9.18
N LEU A 530 17.37 44.11 9.67
CA LEU A 530 17.62 44.36 11.09
C LEU A 530 16.75 45.49 11.65
N GLY A 531 16.54 46.54 10.86
CA GLY A 531 15.63 47.66 11.19
C GLY A 531 14.18 47.17 11.37
N LEU A 532 13.67 46.39 10.41
CA LEU A 532 12.32 45.81 10.46
C LEU A 532 12.15 44.81 11.64
N MET A 533 13.16 44.00 11.92
CA MET A 533 13.17 43.10 13.05
C MET A 533 12.96 43.85 14.38
N ARG A 534 13.60 44.99 14.53
CA ARG A 534 13.44 45.87 15.69
C ARG A 534 12.04 46.50 15.78
N THR A 535 11.50 47.00 14.67
CA THR A 535 10.14 47.57 14.66
C THR A 535 9.07 46.59 15.07
N HIS A 536 9.31 45.27 14.84
CA HIS A 536 8.44 44.18 15.26
C HIS A 536 8.70 43.71 16.70
N GLY A 537 9.63 44.38 17.43
CA GLY A 537 9.92 44.10 18.83
C GLY A 537 10.81 42.87 19.07
N PHE A 538 11.49 42.38 18.05
CA PHE A 538 12.44 41.28 18.21
C PHE A 538 13.82 41.81 18.66
N PRO A 539 14.57 41.04 19.47
CA PRO A 539 15.93 41.38 19.83
C PRO A 539 16.82 41.43 18.58
N PRO A 540 17.78 42.35 18.51
CA PRO A 540 18.67 42.47 17.37
C PRO A 540 19.58 41.23 17.26
N PHE A 541 19.78 40.74 16.05
CA PHE A 541 20.64 39.61 15.74
C PHE A 541 22.01 40.12 15.27
N THR A 542 22.96 40.24 16.18
CA THR A 542 24.22 40.97 16.01
C THR A 542 25.38 40.11 15.53
N ASP A 543 25.45 38.87 15.96
CA ASP A 543 26.61 37.99 15.74
C ASP A 543 27.02 37.85 14.26
N PRO A 544 26.09 37.60 13.30
CA PRO A 544 26.46 37.49 11.90
C PRO A 544 27.03 38.78 11.33
N PHE A 545 26.58 39.97 11.83
CA PHE A 545 27.14 41.23 11.41
C PHE A 545 28.57 41.43 11.92
N ILE A 546 28.82 41.07 13.19
CA ILE A 546 30.14 41.14 13.79
C ILE A 546 31.10 40.23 13.02
N GLU A 547 30.67 39.01 12.75
CA GLU A 547 31.46 38.03 11.97
C GLU A 547 31.75 38.53 10.54
N HIS A 548 30.74 39.01 9.84
CA HIS A 548 30.90 39.54 8.48
C HIS A 548 31.82 40.79 8.45
N LEU A 549 31.59 41.74 9.35
CA LEU A 549 32.37 42.97 9.42
C LEU A 549 33.82 42.70 9.78
N SER A 550 34.08 41.83 10.72
CA SER A 550 35.43 41.50 11.13
C SER A 550 36.23 40.76 10.04
N LYS A 551 35.56 39.97 9.18
CA LYS A 551 36.21 39.22 8.08
C LYS A 551 36.40 40.06 6.83
N SER A 552 35.39 40.81 6.41
CA SER A 552 35.35 41.48 5.09
C SER A 552 34.83 42.92 5.10
N GLY A 553 34.21 43.36 6.20
CA GLY A 553 33.65 44.71 6.29
C GLY A 553 34.68 45.81 6.53
N SER A 554 34.34 47.07 6.21
CA SER A 554 35.15 48.25 6.50
C SER A 554 34.76 48.87 7.85
N GLY A 555 35.64 49.72 8.41
CA GLY A 555 35.32 50.52 9.59
C GLY A 555 34.12 51.44 9.35
N ASN A 556 33.89 51.89 8.11
CA ASN A 556 32.67 52.62 7.71
C ASN A 556 31.40 51.74 7.86
N ALA A 557 31.47 50.50 7.39
CA ALA A 557 30.36 49.57 7.49
C ALA A 557 30.04 49.22 8.95
N ALA A 558 31.07 49.05 9.79
CA ALA A 558 30.90 48.87 11.25
C ALA A 558 30.19 50.07 11.90
N ALA A 559 30.56 51.30 11.52
CA ALA A 559 29.89 52.50 12.01
C ALA A 559 28.43 52.59 11.57
N LEU A 560 28.10 52.21 10.30
CA LEU A 560 26.73 52.12 9.81
C LEU A 560 25.90 51.09 10.55
N PHE A 561 26.48 49.91 10.82
CA PHE A 561 25.81 48.86 11.61
C PHE A 561 25.46 49.36 13.01
N LEU A 562 26.42 50.00 13.72
CA LEU A 562 26.14 50.53 15.04
C LEU A 562 25.14 51.69 15.02
N LYS A 563 25.15 52.54 13.98
CA LYS A 563 24.11 53.53 13.77
C LYS A 563 22.73 52.92 13.59
N ALA A 564 22.62 51.85 12.81
CA ALA A 564 21.37 51.11 12.64
C ALA A 564 20.91 50.44 13.94
N MET A 565 21.83 50.02 14.78
CA MET A 565 21.54 49.48 16.12
C MET A 565 21.10 50.55 17.12
N THR A 566 21.41 51.85 16.86
CA THR A 566 21.06 52.95 17.74
C THR A 566 19.57 53.33 17.57
N SER A 567 18.78 53.29 18.67
CA SER A 567 17.40 53.77 18.69
C SER A 567 17.29 55.07 19.53
N LYS A 568 16.98 54.94 20.80
CA LYS A 568 16.94 56.04 21.78
C LYS A 568 18.26 56.17 22.57
N ARG A 569 19.08 55.12 22.59
CA ARG A 569 20.40 55.10 23.28
C ARG A 569 21.40 54.40 22.35
N PHE A 570 22.66 54.82 22.43
CA PHE A 570 23.76 54.15 21.77
C PHE A 570 23.87 52.70 22.23
N PRO A 571 24.41 51.76 21.38
CA PRO A 571 24.76 50.41 21.80
C PRO A 571 25.67 50.45 23.04
N SER A 572 25.61 49.38 23.85
CA SER A 572 26.45 49.24 25.03
C SER A 572 27.94 49.22 24.67
N THR A 573 28.78 49.68 25.57
CA THR A 573 30.26 49.64 25.42
C THR A 573 30.74 48.21 25.07
N SER A 574 30.10 47.19 25.63
CA SER A 574 30.41 45.79 25.32
C SER A 574 30.26 45.45 23.84
N MET A 575 29.29 46.03 23.14
CA MET A 575 29.12 45.82 21.71
C MET A 575 30.28 46.39 20.89
N PHE A 576 30.79 47.56 21.28
CA PHE A 576 31.97 48.14 20.64
C PHE A 576 33.20 47.31 20.90
N LEU A 577 33.39 46.83 22.15
CA LEU A 577 34.48 45.94 22.51
C LEU A 577 34.45 44.62 21.71
N CYS A 578 33.32 43.97 21.63
CA CYS A 578 33.16 42.74 20.81
C CYS A 578 33.53 42.99 19.34
N MET A 579 33.20 44.18 18.80
CA MET A 579 33.53 44.52 17.42
C MET A 579 35.06 44.74 17.25
N PHE A 580 35.69 45.46 18.17
CA PHE A 580 37.14 45.64 18.16
C PHE A 580 37.89 44.31 18.35
N GLU A 581 37.49 43.50 19.30
CA GLU A 581 38.07 42.17 19.53
C GLU A 581 37.93 41.30 18.27
N ALA A 582 36.79 41.34 17.58
CA ALA A 582 36.59 40.60 16.36
C ALA A 582 37.48 41.09 15.23
N PHE A 583 37.71 42.41 15.06
CA PHE A 583 38.66 42.93 14.08
C PHE A 583 40.08 42.49 14.41
N PHE A 584 40.51 42.59 15.67
CA PHE A 584 41.84 42.18 16.11
C PHE A 584 42.08 40.69 15.93
N LYS A 585 41.09 39.89 16.30
CA LYS A 585 41.17 38.41 16.13
C LYS A 585 41.38 38.01 14.67
N ASN A 586 40.88 38.79 13.74
CA ASN A 586 41.06 38.57 12.28
C ASN A 586 42.26 39.34 11.68
N GLY A 587 43.14 39.96 12.51
CA GLY A 587 44.35 40.70 12.10
C GLY A 587 44.07 42.01 11.36
N ARG A 588 42.85 42.59 11.49
CA ARG A 588 42.42 43.77 10.75
C ARG A 588 42.56 45.05 11.55
N HIS A 589 43.79 45.36 11.92
CA HIS A 589 44.13 46.47 12.83
C HIS A 589 43.80 47.84 12.24
N GLU A 590 44.07 48.07 10.95
CA GLU A 590 43.76 49.31 10.28
C GLU A 590 42.25 49.60 10.28
N GLU A 591 41.44 48.61 10.05
CA GLU A 591 40.00 48.74 10.06
C GLU A 591 39.46 49.01 11.50
N ALA A 592 40.07 48.39 12.49
CA ALA A 592 39.77 48.69 13.90
C ALA A 592 40.08 50.14 14.23
N GLN A 593 41.25 50.69 13.79
CA GLN A 593 41.60 52.09 13.97
C GLN A 593 40.65 53.04 13.19
N ASN A 594 40.34 52.70 11.94
CA ASN A 594 39.36 53.43 11.12
C ASN A 594 37.98 53.47 11.82
N PHE A 595 37.55 52.33 12.37
CA PHE A 595 36.31 52.25 13.09
C PHE A 595 36.36 53.08 14.41
N LEU A 596 37.46 53.02 15.18
CA LEU A 596 37.67 53.79 16.40
C LEU A 596 37.56 55.31 16.13
N SER A 597 38.12 55.81 15.01
CA SER A 597 38.07 57.23 14.64
C SER A 597 36.63 57.74 14.49
N LYS A 598 35.69 56.85 14.11
CA LYS A 598 34.25 57.14 13.88
C LYS A 598 33.39 56.91 15.12
N CYS A 599 33.92 56.31 16.17
CA CYS A 599 33.22 56.10 17.40
C CYS A 599 33.00 57.40 18.20
N PRO A 600 31.92 57.48 18.99
CA PRO A 600 31.69 58.63 19.91
C PRO A 600 32.84 58.82 20.88
N ARG A 601 33.06 60.04 21.37
CA ARG A 601 34.15 60.41 22.29
C ARG A 601 34.20 59.51 23.52
N TYR A 602 33.03 59.18 24.10
CA TYR A 602 32.97 58.34 25.31
C TYR A 602 33.48 56.92 25.09
N ILE A 603 33.38 56.35 23.87
CA ILE A 603 33.97 55.05 23.51
C ILE A 603 35.46 55.20 23.25
N ARG A 604 35.89 56.23 22.52
CA ARG A 604 37.29 56.49 22.21
C ARG A 604 38.13 56.67 23.47
N ASN A 605 37.55 57.24 24.54
CA ASN A 605 38.21 57.51 25.81
C ASN A 605 37.88 56.46 26.89
N HIS A 606 37.18 55.33 26.55
CA HIS A 606 36.82 54.31 27.49
C HIS A 606 38.05 53.49 27.87
N ALA A 607 38.28 53.27 29.19
CA ALA A 607 39.44 52.56 29.68
C ALA A 607 39.66 51.18 29.05
N ASP A 608 38.61 50.39 28.93
CA ASP A 608 38.71 49.04 28.39
C ASP A 608 39.06 49.04 26.87
N VAL A 609 38.54 50.02 26.12
CA VAL A 609 38.88 50.21 24.69
C VAL A 609 40.34 50.57 24.56
N LEU A 610 40.81 51.57 25.34
CA LEU A 610 42.22 51.96 25.35
C LEU A 610 43.14 50.81 25.74
N ASN A 611 42.79 50.07 26.80
CA ASN A 611 43.55 48.90 27.23
C ASN A 611 43.63 47.81 26.15
N LEU A 612 42.53 47.56 25.45
CA LEU A 612 42.49 46.59 24.36
C LEU A 612 43.47 46.99 23.23
N PHE A 613 43.44 48.25 22.80
CA PHE A 613 44.34 48.77 21.75
C PHE A 613 45.80 48.75 22.21
N CYS A 614 46.10 49.15 23.47
CA CYS A 614 47.46 49.10 24.01
C CYS A 614 48.01 47.66 24.10
N SER A 615 47.16 46.71 24.54
CA SER A 615 47.57 45.30 24.66
C SER A 615 47.87 44.62 23.32
N MET A 616 47.24 45.08 22.28
CA MET A 616 47.47 44.55 20.92
C MET A 616 48.71 45.16 20.27
N ASN A 617 48.94 46.47 20.43
CA ASN A 617 50.17 47.12 19.97
C ASN A 617 51.42 46.53 20.63
N SER A 618 51.37 46.12 21.92
CA SER A 618 52.48 45.46 22.60
C SER A 618 52.76 44.05 22.10
N LYS A 619 51.74 43.32 21.64
CA LYS A 619 51.89 41.99 21.02
C LYS A 619 52.46 42.08 19.60
N GLU A 620 52.11 43.06 18.83
CA GLU A 620 52.72 43.31 17.49
C GLU A 620 54.21 43.71 17.60
N ALA A 621 54.54 44.57 18.54
CA ALA A 621 55.95 44.92 18.82
C ALA A 621 56.78 43.69 19.24
N ALA A 622 56.20 42.78 20.03
CA ALA A 622 56.85 41.55 20.46
C ALA A 622 56.98 40.55 19.29
N SER A 623 56.01 40.46 18.41
CA SER A 623 56.06 39.51 17.25
C SER A 623 56.99 40.03 16.14
N SER A 624 57.08 41.34 15.91
CA SER A 624 58.03 41.94 14.96
C SER A 624 59.48 41.88 15.48
N GLY A 625 59.67 41.94 16.79
CA GLY A 625 61.00 41.75 17.41
C GLY A 625 61.53 40.31 17.32
N MET A 626 60.66 39.31 17.25
CA MET A 626 61.07 37.89 17.10
C MET A 626 61.39 37.49 15.64
N LEU A 627 61.00 38.28 14.63
CA LEU A 627 61.31 38.07 13.24
C LEU A 627 62.63 38.78 12.79
N ALA A 628 63.19 39.63 13.68
CA ALA A 628 64.39 40.38 13.42
C ALA A 628 65.61 39.89 14.25
N ALA A 629 65.46 38.80 15.01
CA ALA A 629 66.54 38.07 15.68
C ALA A 629 66.63 36.65 15.10
#